data_57abeba102604a220df7625f56b9a16a
#
_entry.id   57abeba102604a220df7625f56b9a16a
#
_cell.length_a   1.000
_cell.length_b   1.000
_cell.length_c   1.000
_cell.angle_alpha   90.00
_cell.angle_beta   90.00
_cell.angle_gamma   90.00
#
_symmetry.space_group_name_H-M   'P 1'
#
loop_
_entity.id
_entity.type
_entity.pdbx_description
1 polymer ?
#
loop_
_entity_poly.entity_id
_entity_poly.type
_entity_poly.pdbx_seq_one_letter_code
_entity_poly.pdbx_strand_id
1 'polypeptide(L)'
;EPIEEDRFVGGDIYEVVQSPYGTRVIIGDVQGKGLPAIGAGFAAIAAFREAAVREPTLTGVVEALEDAVVRHNVFSAQTGEAERFVTALILGFDEGGDVQAVNCGHLPPRLLHEGRASAVPLDRTSVPLGLAGLSRESRAEESFALPPEATLLVVTDGVTEARDAARDFYPFDQRLGDWAGHGPRELLDALHVDLEKFTGGVRRDDVAALALRRAPGDGRPRPTAAAEEARPVAGAVSD
;
A
#
# COMPACT_ATOMS: atom_id res chain seq x y z
N GLU A 1 -33.67 -12.00 -4.44
CA GLU A 1 -32.87 -11.72 -5.64
C GLU A 1 -31.81 -12.81 -5.74
N PRO A 2 -31.62 -13.44 -6.90
CA PRO A 2 -30.55 -14.42 -7.04
C PRO A 2 -29.22 -13.70 -6.87
N ILE A 3 -28.37 -14.22 -5.98
CA ILE A 3 -26.97 -13.84 -5.87
C ILE A 3 -26.36 -14.17 -7.24
N GLU A 4 -25.90 -13.17 -7.96
CA GLU A 4 -25.14 -13.38 -9.21
C GLU A 4 -23.93 -14.24 -8.86
N GLU A 5 -23.90 -15.45 -9.41
CA GLU A 5 -22.92 -16.52 -9.09
C GLU A 5 -21.47 -16.18 -9.49
N ASP A 6 -21.19 -14.99 -10.08
CA ASP A 6 -19.87 -14.61 -10.59
C ASP A 6 -19.22 -13.40 -9.89
N ARG A 7 -19.76 -12.92 -8.76
CA ARG A 7 -19.05 -11.92 -7.94
C ARG A 7 -18.15 -12.61 -6.92
N PHE A 8 -16.95 -12.92 -7.34
CA PHE A 8 -15.90 -13.28 -6.41
C PHE A 8 -15.46 -12.02 -5.65
N VAL A 9 -15.46 -12.08 -4.33
CA VAL A 9 -14.86 -11.04 -3.50
C VAL A 9 -13.35 -11.16 -3.65
N GLY A 10 -12.69 -10.06 -3.94
CA GLY A 10 -11.32 -10.04 -4.37
C GLY A 10 -10.24 -10.09 -3.30
N GLY A 11 -9.01 -10.10 -3.81
CA GLY A 11 -7.78 -10.15 -3.03
C GLY A 11 -7.14 -8.80 -2.75
N ASP A 12 -7.62 -7.72 -3.35
CA ASP A 12 -7.04 -6.39 -3.17
C ASP A 12 -7.15 -5.91 -1.73
N ILE A 13 -6.04 -5.45 -1.18
CA ILE A 13 -5.96 -4.91 0.18
C ILE A 13 -5.36 -3.51 0.18
N TYR A 14 -5.87 -2.64 1.01
CA TYR A 14 -5.23 -1.36 1.33
C TYR A 14 -5.61 -0.88 2.73
N GLU A 15 -4.71 -0.13 3.34
CA GLU A 15 -4.94 0.49 4.64
C GLU A 15 -4.04 1.71 4.82
N VAL A 16 -4.54 2.69 5.60
CA VAL A 16 -3.78 3.89 5.98
C VAL A 16 -3.83 4.02 7.50
N VAL A 17 -2.66 4.08 8.13
CA VAL A 17 -2.53 4.16 9.59
C VAL A 17 -1.71 5.40 9.96
N GLN A 18 -2.25 6.21 10.87
CA GLN A 18 -1.48 7.25 11.56
C GLN A 18 -0.72 6.60 12.71
N SER A 19 0.59 6.77 12.74
CA SER A 19 1.47 6.15 13.72
C SER A 19 2.39 7.18 14.40
N PRO A 20 3.08 6.81 15.49
CA PRO A 20 4.14 7.64 16.07
C PRO A 20 5.30 7.94 15.10
N TYR A 21 5.42 7.15 14.04
CA TYR A 21 6.47 7.24 13.03
C TYR A 21 5.99 7.89 11.72
N GLY A 22 4.86 8.61 11.74
CA GLY A 22 4.25 9.21 10.58
C GLY A 22 3.08 8.38 10.00
N THR A 23 2.60 8.78 8.83
CA THR A 23 1.53 8.06 8.14
C THR A 23 2.10 6.84 7.43
N ARG A 24 1.53 5.68 7.67
CA ARG A 24 1.90 4.43 6.99
C ARG A 24 0.76 3.92 6.12
N VAL A 25 1.12 3.43 4.95
CA VAL A 25 0.17 2.97 3.93
C VAL A 25 0.62 1.59 3.45
N ILE A 26 -0.34 0.70 3.26
CA ILE A 26 -0.17 -0.54 2.51
C ILE A 26 -1.17 -0.56 1.36
N ILE A 27 -0.74 -1.05 0.23
CA ILE A 27 -1.59 -1.54 -0.86
C ILE A 27 -1.00 -2.84 -1.37
N GLY A 28 -1.84 -3.78 -1.76
CA GLY A 28 -1.38 -5.08 -2.24
C GLY A 28 -2.50 -5.89 -2.87
N ASP A 29 -2.12 -7.00 -3.48
CA ASP A 29 -3.02 -8.00 -4.02
C ASP A 29 -2.65 -9.39 -3.51
N VAL A 30 -3.66 -10.16 -3.11
CA VAL A 30 -3.51 -11.54 -2.63
C VAL A 30 -3.71 -12.50 -3.79
N GLN A 31 -2.74 -13.36 -4.01
CA GLN A 31 -2.85 -14.40 -5.03
C GLN A 31 -4.14 -15.22 -4.89
N GLY A 32 -4.92 -15.26 -5.97
CA GLY A 32 -6.15 -16.06 -6.08
C GLY A 32 -7.40 -15.31 -5.66
N LYS A 33 -8.53 -16.00 -5.64
CA LYS A 33 -9.85 -15.42 -5.41
C LYS A 33 -10.63 -16.21 -4.37
N GLY A 34 -11.70 -15.61 -3.84
CA GLY A 34 -12.61 -16.23 -2.91
C GLY A 34 -12.13 -16.23 -1.45
N LEU A 35 -12.81 -17.01 -0.60
CA LEU A 35 -12.60 -16.99 0.85
C LEU A 35 -11.16 -17.21 1.31
N PRO A 36 -10.33 -18.09 0.70
CA PRO A 36 -8.94 -18.25 1.11
C PRO A 36 -8.09 -17.00 0.87
N ALA A 37 -8.30 -16.30 -0.25
CA ALA A 37 -7.61 -15.04 -0.53
C ALA A 37 -8.01 -13.95 0.48
N ILE A 38 -9.31 -13.85 0.79
CA ILE A 38 -9.82 -12.93 1.82
C ILE A 38 -9.16 -13.21 3.17
N GLY A 39 -9.00 -14.49 3.57
CA GLY A 39 -8.35 -14.88 4.81
C GLY A 39 -6.91 -14.39 4.92
N ALA A 40 -6.12 -14.58 3.86
CA ALA A 40 -4.74 -14.10 3.78
C ALA A 40 -4.66 -12.56 3.79
N GLY A 41 -5.57 -11.89 3.08
CA GLY A 41 -5.68 -10.43 3.08
C GLY A 41 -6.00 -9.86 4.48
N PHE A 42 -6.96 -10.46 5.19
CA PHE A 42 -7.26 -10.07 6.57
C PHE A 42 -6.08 -10.29 7.52
N ALA A 43 -5.33 -11.38 7.37
CA ALA A 43 -4.15 -11.64 8.17
C ALA A 43 -3.08 -10.55 7.95
N ALA A 44 -2.84 -10.16 6.68
CA ALA A 44 -1.92 -9.09 6.33
C ALA A 44 -2.37 -7.73 6.88
N ILE A 45 -3.63 -7.34 6.70
CA ILE A 45 -4.16 -6.04 7.18
C ILE A 45 -4.15 -5.97 8.72
N ALA A 46 -4.51 -7.05 9.41
CA ALA A 46 -4.48 -7.07 10.88
C ALA A 46 -3.04 -6.90 11.41
N ALA A 47 -2.07 -7.59 10.80
CA ALA A 47 -0.67 -7.45 11.13
C ALA A 47 -0.14 -6.04 10.81
N PHE A 48 -0.57 -5.46 9.68
CA PHE A 48 -0.19 -4.09 9.31
C PHE A 48 -0.66 -3.07 10.35
N ARG A 49 -1.93 -3.14 10.79
CA ARG A 49 -2.47 -2.22 11.80
C ARG A 49 -1.69 -2.26 13.10
N GLU A 50 -1.28 -3.44 13.54
CA GLU A 50 -0.48 -3.60 14.74
C GLU A 50 0.96 -3.13 14.53
N ALA A 51 1.63 -3.63 13.49
CA ALA A 51 3.03 -3.33 13.23
C ALA A 51 3.25 -1.87 12.85
N ALA A 52 2.31 -1.23 12.15
CA ALA A 52 2.41 0.18 11.76
C ALA A 52 2.54 1.14 12.95
N VAL A 53 2.02 0.80 14.11
CA VAL A 53 2.15 1.64 15.33
C VAL A 53 3.26 1.19 16.26
N ARG A 54 3.74 -0.05 16.12
CA ARG A 54 4.74 -0.65 17.02
C ARG A 54 6.16 -0.61 16.45
N GLU A 55 6.31 -0.94 15.18
CA GLU A 55 7.63 -1.08 14.57
C GLU A 55 8.18 0.27 14.11
N PRO A 56 9.42 0.64 14.47
CA PRO A 56 9.99 1.93 14.09
C PRO A 56 10.34 2.03 12.61
N THR A 57 10.64 0.93 11.93
CA THR A 57 11.07 0.87 10.53
C THR A 57 10.03 0.20 9.64
N LEU A 58 10.01 0.53 8.35
CA LEU A 58 9.14 -0.17 7.41
C LEU A 58 9.58 -1.62 7.19
N THR A 59 10.86 -1.92 7.26
CA THR A 59 11.35 -3.30 7.19
C THR A 59 10.81 -4.14 8.35
N GLY A 60 10.77 -3.60 9.57
CA GLY A 60 10.15 -4.28 10.72
C GLY A 60 8.64 -4.52 10.52
N VAL A 61 7.94 -3.55 9.92
CA VAL A 61 6.52 -3.74 9.54
C VAL A 61 6.38 -4.89 8.55
N VAL A 62 7.22 -4.93 7.52
CA VAL A 62 7.17 -5.97 6.49
C VAL A 62 7.52 -7.36 7.04
N GLU A 63 8.44 -7.45 7.99
CA GLU A 63 8.74 -8.71 8.69
C GLU A 63 7.52 -9.23 9.46
N ALA A 64 6.81 -8.36 10.17
CA ALA A 64 5.57 -8.74 10.86
C ALA A 64 4.47 -9.19 9.90
N LEU A 65 4.36 -8.56 8.73
CA LEU A 65 3.44 -8.97 7.66
C LEU A 65 3.81 -10.34 7.09
N GLU A 66 5.08 -10.58 6.80
CA GLU A 66 5.58 -11.88 6.34
C GLU A 66 5.20 -12.99 7.31
N ASP A 67 5.51 -12.80 8.59
CA ASP A 67 5.19 -13.74 9.64
C ASP A 67 3.67 -14.03 9.73
N ALA A 68 2.83 -13.03 9.51
CA ALA A 68 1.38 -13.19 9.52
C ALA A 68 0.88 -14.02 8.34
N VAL A 69 1.39 -13.75 7.13
CA VAL A 69 1.03 -14.51 5.91
C VAL A 69 1.54 -15.95 6.01
N VAL A 70 2.78 -16.17 6.47
CA VAL A 70 3.33 -17.52 6.68
C VAL A 70 2.51 -18.30 7.71
N ARG A 71 2.16 -17.69 8.85
CA ARG A 71 1.28 -18.33 9.85
C ARG A 71 -0.08 -18.67 9.28
N HIS A 72 -0.68 -17.79 8.49
CA HIS A 72 -1.94 -18.05 7.81
C HIS A 72 -1.82 -19.29 6.91
N ASN A 73 -0.78 -19.38 6.09
CA ASN A 73 -0.52 -20.50 5.21
C ASN A 73 -0.37 -21.83 5.97
N VAL A 74 0.32 -21.82 7.12
CA VAL A 74 0.44 -23.00 7.98
C VAL A 74 -0.94 -23.50 8.47
N PHE A 75 -1.86 -22.60 8.83
CA PHE A 75 -3.22 -22.98 9.21
C PHE A 75 -4.04 -23.46 8.02
N SER A 76 -3.99 -22.77 6.89
CA SER A 76 -4.71 -23.13 5.67
C SER A 76 -4.28 -24.51 5.12
N ALA A 77 -3.00 -24.85 5.23
CA ALA A 77 -2.49 -26.17 4.85
C ALA A 77 -3.13 -27.31 5.65
N GLN A 78 -3.54 -27.07 6.91
CA GLN A 78 -4.22 -28.08 7.74
C GLN A 78 -5.64 -28.41 7.22
N THR A 79 -6.26 -27.49 6.50
CA THR A 79 -7.57 -27.67 5.85
C THR A 79 -7.46 -28.08 4.38
N GLY A 80 -6.22 -28.29 3.88
CA GLY A 80 -5.95 -28.68 2.50
C GLY A 80 -6.01 -27.53 1.50
N GLU A 81 -5.99 -26.29 1.97
CA GLU A 81 -5.90 -25.11 1.12
C GLU A 81 -4.47 -24.87 0.63
N ALA A 82 -4.33 -24.32 -0.57
CA ALA A 82 -3.03 -23.95 -1.11
C ALA A 82 -2.47 -22.71 -0.38
N GLU A 83 -1.15 -22.65 -0.25
CA GLU A 83 -0.45 -21.44 0.23
C GLU A 83 -0.78 -20.24 -0.64
N ARG A 84 -0.85 -19.07 0.00
CA ARG A 84 -1.09 -17.77 -0.64
C ARG A 84 0.10 -16.86 -0.42
N PHE A 85 0.37 -16.03 -1.41
CA PHE A 85 1.30 -14.91 -1.27
C PHE A 85 0.58 -13.60 -1.55
N VAL A 86 1.17 -12.51 -1.07
CA VAL A 86 0.60 -11.17 -1.21
C VAL A 86 1.66 -10.27 -1.83
N THR A 87 1.36 -9.69 -3.01
CA THR A 87 2.15 -8.57 -3.49
C THR A 87 1.79 -7.35 -2.66
N ALA A 88 2.77 -6.59 -2.20
CA ALA A 88 2.50 -5.43 -1.36
C ALA A 88 3.51 -4.31 -1.57
N LEU A 89 3.03 -3.08 -1.53
CA LEU A 89 3.83 -1.88 -1.40
C LEU A 89 3.51 -1.21 -0.07
N ILE A 90 4.52 -1.07 0.76
CA ILE A 90 4.42 -0.41 2.07
C ILE A 90 5.12 0.93 1.96
N LEU A 91 4.39 2.00 2.32
CA LEU A 91 4.89 3.37 2.28
C LEU A 91 4.87 3.99 3.67
N GLY A 92 5.88 4.81 3.96
CA GLY A 92 5.98 5.66 5.14
C GLY A 92 6.15 7.12 4.73
N PHE A 93 5.34 7.99 5.32
CA PHE A 93 5.38 9.44 5.08
C PHE A 93 5.80 10.10 6.38
N ASP A 94 6.99 10.67 6.40
CA ASP A 94 7.47 11.47 7.51
C ASP A 94 7.18 12.97 7.33
N GLU A 95 7.60 13.76 8.30
CA GLU A 95 7.45 15.22 8.25
C GLU A 95 8.47 15.88 7.29
N GLY A 96 9.54 15.18 6.92
CA GLY A 96 10.64 15.69 6.09
C GLY A 96 10.27 15.86 4.62
N GLY A 97 9.25 15.17 4.14
CA GLY A 97 8.78 15.23 2.76
C GLY A 97 9.26 14.11 1.87
N ASP A 98 10.13 13.27 2.36
CA ASP A 98 10.51 12.04 1.69
C ASP A 98 9.51 10.92 2.01
N VAL A 99 9.30 10.06 1.05
CA VAL A 99 8.51 8.84 1.20
C VAL A 99 9.45 7.66 1.26
N GLN A 100 9.35 6.90 2.34
CA GLN A 100 10.01 5.61 2.48
C GLN A 100 9.14 4.54 1.84
N ALA A 101 9.74 3.56 1.20
CA ALA A 101 9.04 2.48 0.52
C ALA A 101 9.75 1.14 0.70
N VAL A 102 8.97 0.09 0.93
CA VAL A 102 9.41 -1.31 0.76
C VAL A 102 8.47 -1.98 -0.23
N ASN A 103 9.03 -2.44 -1.34
CA ASN A 103 8.26 -3.10 -2.39
C ASN A 103 8.44 -4.62 -2.33
N CYS A 104 7.33 -5.31 -2.08
CA CYS A 104 7.23 -6.77 -2.04
C CYS A 104 6.49 -7.28 -3.29
N GLY A 105 7.06 -7.07 -4.48
CA GLY A 105 6.52 -7.57 -5.74
C GLY A 105 5.30 -6.83 -6.27
N HIS A 106 5.01 -5.64 -5.77
CA HIS A 106 3.88 -4.82 -6.22
C HIS A 106 4.29 -3.85 -7.33
N LEU A 107 3.30 -3.29 -8.04
CA LEU A 107 3.52 -2.27 -9.04
C LEU A 107 4.14 -1.01 -8.42
N PRO A 108 5.14 -0.39 -9.06
CA PRO A 108 5.71 0.86 -8.57
C PRO A 108 4.68 2.00 -8.67
N PRO A 109 4.70 2.94 -7.71
CA PRO A 109 3.78 4.07 -7.74
C PRO A 109 4.06 5.01 -8.91
N ARG A 110 3.07 5.85 -9.23
CA ARG A 110 3.20 6.92 -10.21
C ARG A 110 3.19 8.27 -9.50
N LEU A 111 4.17 9.10 -9.83
CA LEU A 111 4.26 10.48 -9.35
C LEU A 111 3.70 11.41 -10.43
N LEU A 112 2.66 12.16 -10.05
CA LEU A 112 2.06 13.20 -10.89
C LEU A 112 2.45 14.57 -10.32
N HIS A 113 3.21 15.32 -11.09
CA HIS A 113 3.73 16.64 -10.67
C HIS A 113 3.99 17.53 -11.89
N GLU A 114 3.66 18.81 -11.80
CA GLU A 114 3.89 19.82 -12.86
C GLU A 114 3.43 19.38 -14.25
N GLY A 115 2.22 18.80 -14.33
CA GLY A 115 1.64 18.37 -15.60
C GLY A 115 2.28 17.13 -16.22
N ARG A 116 3.06 16.38 -15.45
CA ARG A 116 3.72 15.14 -15.89
C ARG A 116 3.38 13.99 -14.96
N ALA A 117 3.33 12.79 -15.53
CA ALA A 117 3.22 11.54 -14.78
C ALA A 117 4.44 10.67 -15.08
N SER A 118 5.04 10.10 -14.05
CA SER A 118 6.20 9.21 -14.19
C SER A 118 6.17 8.08 -13.16
N ALA A 119 6.73 6.93 -13.50
CA ALA A 119 6.95 5.89 -12.51
C ALA A 119 8.00 6.34 -11.49
N VAL A 120 7.75 6.04 -10.21
CA VAL A 120 8.78 6.18 -9.18
C VAL A 120 9.77 5.03 -9.34
N PRO A 121 11.05 5.30 -9.51
CA PRO A 121 12.05 4.23 -9.59
C PRO A 121 12.19 3.58 -8.21
N LEU A 122 11.78 2.33 -8.10
CA LEU A 122 12.04 1.45 -6.97
C LEU A 122 12.86 0.28 -7.50
N ASP A 123 14.18 0.35 -7.29
CA ASP A 123 15.13 -0.58 -7.91
C ASP A 123 15.31 -1.88 -7.12
N ARG A 124 14.83 -1.90 -5.85
CA ARG A 124 15.02 -3.00 -4.91
C ARG A 124 13.70 -3.72 -4.59
N THR A 125 13.01 -4.16 -5.63
CA THR A 125 11.80 -4.97 -5.46
C THR A 125 12.15 -6.34 -4.89
N SER A 126 11.52 -6.66 -3.76
CA SER A 126 11.64 -7.95 -3.08
C SER A 126 10.56 -8.94 -3.55
N VAL A 127 10.70 -10.20 -3.14
CA VAL A 127 9.64 -11.20 -3.35
C VAL A 127 8.37 -10.85 -2.59
N PRO A 128 7.18 -11.27 -3.06
CA PRO A 128 5.92 -11.10 -2.34
C PRO A 128 5.97 -11.62 -0.91
N LEU A 129 5.07 -11.14 -0.07
CA LEU A 129 4.87 -11.63 1.30
C LEU A 129 4.41 -13.10 1.26
N GLY A 130 4.93 -13.91 2.16
CA GLY A 130 4.75 -15.37 2.19
C GLY A 130 5.80 -16.15 1.40
N LEU A 131 6.69 -15.45 0.66
CA LEU A 131 7.72 -16.06 -0.18
C LEU A 131 9.17 -15.70 0.24
N ALA A 132 9.38 -15.08 1.39
CA ALA A 132 10.72 -14.67 1.83
C ALA A 132 11.73 -15.85 1.87
N GLY A 133 11.26 -17.04 2.20
CA GLY A 133 12.09 -18.27 2.20
C GLY A 133 12.68 -18.64 0.82
N LEU A 134 12.17 -18.06 -0.27
CA LEU A 134 12.68 -18.27 -1.63
C LEU A 134 13.78 -17.28 -2.03
N SER A 135 13.98 -16.22 -1.26
CA SER A 135 15.00 -15.20 -1.51
C SER A 135 16.12 -15.29 -0.48
N ARG A 136 17.36 -15.01 -0.94
CA ARG A 136 18.52 -14.83 -0.07
C ARG A 136 18.77 -13.36 0.26
N GLU A 137 18.05 -12.46 -0.41
CA GLU A 137 18.19 -11.01 -0.23
C GLU A 137 17.21 -10.53 0.84
N SER A 138 17.70 -9.69 1.75
CA SER A 138 16.86 -9.00 2.72
C SER A 138 16.02 -7.93 2.00
N ARG A 139 14.82 -7.72 2.47
CA ARG A 139 13.99 -6.60 2.02
C ARG A 139 14.67 -5.28 2.35
N ALA A 140 14.65 -4.38 1.38
CA ALA A 140 15.30 -3.09 1.50
C ALA A 140 14.28 -1.97 1.47
N GLU A 141 14.53 -0.97 2.30
CA GLU A 141 13.85 0.30 2.28
C GLU A 141 14.53 1.23 1.28
N GLU A 142 13.73 1.89 0.46
CA GLU A 142 14.15 2.93 -0.47
C GLU A 142 13.42 4.22 -0.12
N SER A 143 14.01 5.36 -0.49
CA SER A 143 13.38 6.66 -0.26
C SER A 143 13.32 7.47 -1.55
N PHE A 144 12.25 8.23 -1.72
CA PHE A 144 12.09 9.16 -2.82
C PHE A 144 11.37 10.43 -2.36
N ALA A 145 11.66 11.54 -3.02
CA ALA A 145 11.03 12.80 -2.72
C ALA A 145 9.58 12.85 -3.20
N LEU A 146 8.67 13.38 -2.37
CA LEU A 146 7.32 13.77 -2.74
C LEU A 146 7.23 15.30 -2.73
N PRO A 147 7.41 15.97 -3.88
CA PRO A 147 7.36 17.43 -3.95
C PRO A 147 6.02 17.98 -3.44
N PRO A 148 5.99 19.23 -2.95
CA PRO A 148 4.74 19.92 -2.66
C PRO A 148 3.80 19.89 -3.88
N GLU A 149 2.50 19.74 -3.64
CA GLU A 149 1.45 19.63 -4.67
C GLU A 149 1.54 18.39 -5.58
N ALA A 150 2.57 17.56 -5.47
CA ALA A 150 2.62 16.30 -6.17
C ALA A 150 1.57 15.32 -5.64
N THR A 151 1.03 14.50 -6.54
CA THR A 151 0.14 13.38 -6.20
C THR A 151 0.86 12.06 -6.47
N LEU A 152 0.93 11.20 -5.47
CA LEU A 152 1.41 9.84 -5.59
C LEU A 152 0.19 8.92 -5.83
N LEU A 153 0.15 8.26 -6.98
CA LEU A 153 -0.89 7.30 -7.34
C LEU A 153 -0.32 5.87 -7.22
N VAL A 154 -1.00 5.04 -6.48
CA VAL A 154 -0.70 3.61 -6.34
C VAL A 154 -1.92 2.81 -6.76
N VAL A 155 -1.74 1.76 -7.52
CA VAL A 155 -2.82 0.93 -8.07
C VAL A 155 -2.46 -0.54 -8.01
N THR A 156 -3.47 -1.41 -7.90
CA THR A 156 -3.31 -2.85 -8.12
C THR A 156 -3.32 -3.19 -9.61
N ASP A 157 -2.92 -4.39 -9.96
CA ASP A 157 -2.81 -4.86 -11.33
C ASP A 157 -4.15 -4.91 -12.07
N GLY A 158 -5.28 -5.03 -11.35
CA GLY A 158 -6.61 -4.90 -11.93
C GLY A 158 -6.85 -3.61 -12.73
N VAL A 159 -6.06 -2.54 -12.46
CA VAL A 159 -6.05 -1.35 -13.32
C VAL A 159 -5.26 -1.58 -14.60
N THR A 160 -4.01 -2.02 -14.48
CA THR A 160 -3.08 -2.14 -15.62
C THR A 160 -3.39 -3.35 -16.52
N GLU A 161 -4.00 -4.38 -15.95
CA GLU A 161 -4.39 -5.60 -16.65
C GLU A 161 -5.84 -5.59 -17.15
N ALA A 162 -6.59 -4.51 -16.88
CA ALA A 162 -7.92 -4.32 -17.44
C ALA A 162 -7.88 -4.39 -18.98
N ARG A 163 -8.93 -4.99 -19.57
CA ARG A 163 -9.00 -5.24 -21.01
C ARG A 163 -10.29 -4.72 -21.60
N ASP A 164 -10.17 -4.20 -22.81
CA ASP A 164 -11.32 -3.84 -23.64
C ASP A 164 -11.98 -5.07 -24.31
N ALA A 165 -12.96 -4.81 -25.16
CA ALA A 165 -13.65 -5.84 -25.94
C ALA A 165 -12.72 -6.55 -26.97
N ALA A 166 -11.67 -5.89 -27.45
CA ALA A 166 -10.65 -6.45 -28.33
C ALA A 166 -9.57 -7.24 -27.55
N ARG A 167 -9.63 -7.21 -26.22
CA ARG A 167 -8.66 -7.81 -25.26
C ARG A 167 -7.34 -7.05 -25.18
N ASP A 168 -7.28 -5.81 -25.63
CA ASP A 168 -6.13 -4.94 -25.45
C ASP A 168 -6.05 -4.46 -24.01
N PHE A 169 -4.82 -4.32 -23.50
CA PHE A 169 -4.59 -3.82 -22.14
C PHE A 169 -4.88 -2.32 -22.04
N TYR A 170 -5.35 -1.92 -20.86
CA TYR A 170 -5.57 -0.51 -20.55
C TYR A 170 -4.26 0.28 -20.63
N PRO A 171 -4.20 1.34 -21.43
CA PRO A 171 -2.97 2.10 -21.67
C PRO A 171 -2.71 3.09 -20.50
N PHE A 172 -2.55 2.57 -19.30
CA PHE A 172 -2.54 3.30 -18.03
C PHE A 172 -1.58 4.50 -18.04
N ASP A 173 -0.29 4.26 -18.38
CA ASP A 173 0.72 5.33 -18.34
C ASP A 173 0.45 6.44 -19.36
N GLN A 174 -0.16 6.13 -20.49
CA GLN A 174 -0.54 7.13 -21.49
C GLN A 174 -1.69 8.01 -21.00
N ARG A 175 -2.69 7.39 -20.35
CA ARG A 175 -3.86 8.09 -19.79
C ARG A 175 -3.49 9.01 -18.63
N LEU A 176 -2.54 8.63 -17.80
CA LEU A 176 -2.10 9.44 -16.67
C LEU A 176 -1.58 10.82 -17.09
N GLY A 177 -0.99 10.95 -18.28
CA GLY A 177 -0.53 12.22 -18.81
C GLY A 177 -1.65 13.27 -18.90
N ASP A 178 -2.85 12.83 -19.27
CA ASP A 178 -4.01 13.71 -19.42
C ASP A 178 -4.53 14.24 -18.06
N TRP A 179 -4.21 13.57 -16.96
CA TRP A 179 -4.70 13.89 -15.62
C TRP A 179 -3.62 14.41 -14.66
N ALA A 180 -2.44 14.66 -15.16
CA ALA A 180 -1.28 15.02 -14.32
C ALA A 180 -1.45 16.33 -13.52
N GLY A 181 -2.44 17.17 -13.86
CA GLY A 181 -2.81 18.37 -13.11
C GLY A 181 -3.94 18.19 -12.10
N HIS A 182 -4.57 17.01 -12.05
CA HIS A 182 -5.72 16.76 -11.18
C HIS A 182 -5.32 16.63 -9.70
N GLY A 183 -6.23 17.04 -8.81
CA GLY A 183 -6.15 16.70 -7.39
C GLY A 183 -6.41 15.21 -7.15
N PRO A 184 -6.08 14.68 -5.94
CA PRO A 184 -6.24 13.24 -5.66
C PRO A 184 -7.62 12.69 -5.96
N ARG A 185 -8.68 13.41 -5.57
CA ARG A 185 -10.06 12.98 -5.80
C ARG A 185 -10.42 13.00 -7.28
N GLU A 186 -10.12 14.11 -7.97
CA GLU A 186 -10.40 14.25 -9.40
C GLU A 186 -9.66 13.20 -10.23
N LEU A 187 -8.41 12.87 -9.82
CA LEU A 187 -7.61 11.82 -10.44
C LEU A 187 -8.28 10.46 -10.32
N LEU A 188 -8.75 10.09 -9.13
CA LEU A 188 -9.42 8.80 -8.90
C LEU A 188 -10.77 8.74 -9.64
N ASP A 189 -11.53 9.83 -9.65
CA ASP A 189 -12.80 9.92 -10.38
C ASP A 189 -12.56 9.77 -11.90
N ALA A 190 -11.54 10.46 -12.45
CA ALA A 190 -11.17 10.36 -13.85
C ALA A 190 -10.71 8.94 -14.22
N LEU A 191 -9.84 8.34 -13.42
CA LEU A 191 -9.38 6.95 -13.60
C LEU A 191 -10.55 5.98 -13.60
N HIS A 192 -11.46 6.10 -12.65
CA HIS A 192 -12.63 5.22 -12.53
C HIS A 192 -13.53 5.31 -13.76
N VAL A 193 -13.89 6.53 -14.18
CA VAL A 193 -14.76 6.75 -15.34
C VAL A 193 -14.11 6.26 -16.64
N ASP A 194 -12.82 6.53 -16.82
CA ASP A 194 -12.11 6.11 -18.04
C ASP A 194 -11.93 4.58 -18.10
N LEU A 195 -11.63 3.96 -16.96
CA LEU A 195 -11.50 2.51 -16.86
C LEU A 195 -12.83 1.79 -17.13
N GLU A 196 -13.95 2.29 -16.59
CA GLU A 196 -15.28 1.74 -16.88
C GLU A 196 -15.64 1.86 -18.36
N LYS A 197 -15.35 3.02 -18.95
CA LYS A 197 -15.58 3.24 -20.38
C LYS A 197 -14.73 2.31 -21.24
N PHE A 198 -13.46 2.11 -20.88
CA PHE A 198 -12.54 1.25 -21.61
C PHE A 198 -12.95 -0.22 -21.56
N THR A 199 -13.34 -0.72 -20.40
CA THR A 199 -13.76 -2.11 -20.20
C THR A 199 -15.20 -2.40 -20.63
N GLY A 200 -15.97 -1.35 -20.98
CA GLY A 200 -17.42 -1.48 -21.28
C GLY A 200 -18.21 -1.90 -20.03
N GLY A 201 -17.74 -1.59 -18.82
CA GLY A 201 -18.36 -1.94 -17.54
C GLY A 201 -18.11 -3.40 -17.11
N VAL A 202 -17.35 -4.18 -17.89
CA VAL A 202 -17.01 -5.56 -17.55
C VAL A 202 -15.65 -5.60 -16.84
N ARG A 203 -15.67 -5.74 -15.54
CA ARG A 203 -14.45 -5.94 -14.75
C ARG A 203 -14.24 -7.43 -14.50
N ARG A 204 -13.03 -7.91 -14.74
CA ARG A 204 -12.63 -9.31 -14.54
C ARG A 204 -11.79 -9.51 -13.30
N ASP A 205 -11.26 -8.40 -12.74
CA ASP A 205 -10.46 -8.40 -11.53
C ASP A 205 -10.86 -7.23 -10.63
N ASP A 206 -10.43 -7.33 -9.38
CA ASP A 206 -10.59 -6.25 -8.41
C ASP A 206 -9.68 -5.09 -8.75
N VAL A 207 -10.06 -3.91 -8.33
CA VAL A 207 -9.34 -2.69 -8.60
C VAL A 207 -9.25 -1.88 -7.31
N ALA A 208 -8.04 -1.70 -6.82
CA ALA A 208 -7.76 -0.72 -5.79
C ALA A 208 -6.85 0.39 -6.33
N ALA A 209 -7.13 1.61 -5.93
CA ALA A 209 -6.33 2.78 -6.24
C ALA A 209 -6.30 3.75 -5.07
N LEU A 210 -5.11 4.25 -4.74
CA LEU A 210 -4.90 5.28 -3.72
C LEU A 210 -4.18 6.46 -4.36
N ALA A 211 -4.75 7.66 -4.21
CA ALA A 211 -4.11 8.91 -4.58
C ALA A 211 -3.73 9.68 -3.32
N LEU A 212 -2.45 9.86 -3.09
CA LEU A 212 -1.88 10.42 -1.88
C LEU A 212 -1.22 11.77 -2.20
N ARG A 213 -1.53 12.80 -1.43
CA ARG A 213 -0.92 14.12 -1.53
C ARG A 213 -0.59 14.62 -0.13
N ARG A 214 0.53 15.30 -0.01
CA ARG A 214 0.86 15.97 1.24
C ARG A 214 -0.17 17.06 1.52
N ALA A 215 -0.79 17.03 2.72
CA ALA A 215 -1.64 18.14 3.15
C ALA A 215 -0.80 19.41 3.26
N PRO A 216 -1.32 20.58 2.85
CA PRO A 216 -0.67 21.84 3.15
C PRO A 216 -0.43 21.90 4.66
N GLY A 217 0.84 22.06 5.07
CA GLY A 217 1.19 22.14 6.49
C GLY A 217 0.47 23.30 7.15
N ASP A 218 -0.19 23.05 8.27
CA ASP A 218 -0.82 24.09 9.10
C ASP A 218 0.21 24.91 9.91
N GLY A 219 1.49 24.73 9.62
CA GLY A 219 2.61 25.47 10.21
C GLY A 219 2.78 25.28 11.72
N ARG A 220 2.07 24.34 12.33
CA ARG A 220 2.22 24.03 13.75
C ARG A 220 3.24 22.91 13.93
N PRO A 221 4.36 23.18 14.63
CA PRO A 221 5.25 22.09 15.01
C PRO A 221 4.47 21.16 15.94
N ARG A 222 4.36 19.87 15.57
CA ARG A 222 3.90 18.83 16.49
C ARG A 222 4.92 18.69 17.60
N PRO A 223 4.51 18.50 18.86
CA PRO A 223 5.46 18.27 19.94
C PRO A 223 6.26 17.00 19.64
N THR A 224 7.56 17.18 19.47
CA THR A 224 8.52 16.07 19.41
C THR A 224 8.47 15.31 20.74
N ALA A 225 8.35 14.00 20.70
CA ALA A 225 8.33 13.09 21.85
C ALA A 225 9.68 13.03 22.64
N ALA A 226 10.51 14.05 22.58
CA ALA A 226 11.84 14.12 23.16
C ALA A 226 11.98 15.12 24.33
N ALA A 227 10.90 15.40 25.07
CA ALA A 227 10.94 16.37 26.19
C ALA A 227 10.35 15.84 27.52
N GLU A 228 10.35 14.55 27.76
CA GLU A 228 9.85 13.99 29.03
C GLU A 228 10.89 13.15 29.81
N GLU A 229 12.17 13.52 29.71
CA GLU A 229 13.20 13.05 30.65
C GLU A 229 13.97 14.23 31.20
N ALA A 230 13.47 14.87 32.29
CA ALA A 230 14.23 15.52 33.32
C ALA A 230 13.30 16.27 34.31
N ARG A 231 12.67 15.55 35.22
CA ARG A 231 12.27 16.14 36.50
C ARG A 231 13.16 15.52 37.58
N PRO A 232 13.99 16.33 38.25
CA PRO A 232 14.72 15.83 39.41
C PRO A 232 13.73 15.63 40.58
N VAL A 233 13.76 14.43 41.14
CA VAL A 233 13.08 14.14 42.41
C VAL A 233 13.75 14.95 43.50
N ALA A 234 13.11 15.97 44.04
CA ALA A 234 13.50 16.68 45.24
C ALA A 234 13.24 15.77 46.41
N GLY A 235 14.33 15.35 47.09
CA GLY A 235 14.29 14.58 48.32
C GLY A 235 13.68 15.41 49.45
N ALA A 236 12.74 14.79 50.16
CA ALA A 236 12.29 15.24 51.47
C ALA A 236 13.34 14.86 52.50
N VAL A 237 13.90 15.86 53.18
CA VAL A 237 14.66 15.65 54.43
C VAL A 237 13.68 15.91 55.55
N SER A 238 13.67 14.92 56.48
CA SER A 238 12.94 14.94 57.73
C SER A 238 13.52 15.96 58.71
N ASP A 239 12.67 16.52 59.51
CA ASP A 239 12.83 16.64 61.00
C ASP A 239 11.52 16.29 61.65
#